data_b05bbf09e51b3eec1a2f9987f199620b
#
_entry.id   b05bbf09e51b3eec1a2f9987f199620b
#
_cell.length_a   1.000
_cell.length_b   1.000
_cell.length_c   1.000
_cell.angle_alpha   90.00
_cell.angle_beta   90.00
_cell.angle_gamma   90.00
#
_symmetry.space_group_name_H-M   'P 1'
#
loop_
_entity.id
_entity.type
_entity.pdbx_description
1 polymer ?
#
loop_
_entity_poly.entity_id
_entity_poly.type
_entity_poly.pdbx_seq_one_letter_code
_entity_poly.pdbx_strand_id
1 'polypeptide(L)'
;MSEEILINITPMESRVAVVENGVLQEVHVERTQRRGIVGNIYKGKVVRVLPGMQAAFVDIGLERAAFIHASEISQREGSAVENITALVHEGQALVVQVTKDPIGTKGARLTTQLSIPSRYLVYMPRSSHVGISLKIEDEAERDRLKQVVSNCMDSENIKDAGGFILRTAAEGARAEEILQDIRYLRRLWEQIGTQIQTCGAPTVIYEDLGLALRTLRDLVNPKIEKIRIDSRETFQKTTQFVGELMPEIADRLEHYPGERPIFDLYGVEDEIQRALERKVPLKSGGYLVVDPAEAMTTIDVNTGAFVGHRNLEETIFKTNLEAATAIARQLRLRNIGGIIIIDFIDMEDEEHQRQVLRTLEKQLERDHAKTNIIGITELGLVQMTRKRTRESLEQVLCEPCPGCQGRGKLKTPETICYEIFREILREARAYQAEGYRVLANQKVVDRLLDEESGNVAELETFIGRTIRFQVESMYSQEQYDVVLL
;
A
#
# COMPACT_ATOMS: atom_id res chain seq x y z
N MET A 1 3.36 -9.85 25.74
CA MET A 1 2.50 -9.84 24.54
C MET A 1 3.29 -10.56 23.48
N SER A 2 2.77 -11.67 22.97
CA SER A 2 3.45 -12.50 21.96
C SER A 2 3.21 -11.89 20.59
N GLU A 3 4.27 -11.50 19.91
CA GLU A 3 4.23 -11.07 18.50
C GLU A 3 4.90 -12.13 17.64
N GLU A 4 4.25 -12.56 16.57
CA GLU A 4 4.77 -13.54 15.63
C GLU A 4 4.72 -13.02 14.19
N ILE A 5 5.72 -13.36 13.39
CA ILE A 5 5.72 -13.13 11.95
C ILE A 5 5.50 -14.46 11.25
N LEU A 6 4.50 -14.51 10.39
CA LEU A 6 4.19 -15.66 9.54
C LEU A 6 4.53 -15.32 8.10
N ILE A 7 5.32 -16.14 7.45
CA ILE A 7 5.76 -15.95 6.05
C ILE A 7 5.27 -17.13 5.23
N ASN A 8 4.39 -16.83 4.28
CA ASN A 8 3.83 -17.78 3.33
C ASN A 8 4.37 -17.49 1.94
N ILE A 9 4.98 -18.48 1.32
CA ILE A 9 5.65 -18.34 0.03
C ILE A 9 5.10 -19.34 -0.96
N THR A 10 4.65 -18.83 -2.08
CA THR A 10 4.33 -19.60 -3.28
C THR A 10 5.18 -19.11 -4.46
N PRO A 11 5.30 -19.87 -5.57
CA PRO A 11 6.01 -19.40 -6.76
C PRO A 11 5.49 -18.08 -7.34
N MET A 12 4.21 -17.79 -7.11
CA MET A 12 3.51 -16.63 -7.69
C MET A 12 3.41 -15.44 -6.73
N GLU A 13 3.45 -15.71 -5.42
CA GLU A 13 3.14 -14.69 -4.40
C GLU A 13 3.90 -14.98 -3.09
N SER A 14 4.40 -13.93 -2.48
CA SER A 14 4.94 -13.93 -1.12
C SER A 14 4.01 -13.12 -0.22
N ARG A 15 3.64 -13.68 0.93
CA ARG A 15 2.79 -13.00 1.89
C ARG A 15 3.42 -13.04 3.27
N VAL A 16 3.28 -11.95 4.00
CA VAL A 16 3.77 -11.84 5.38
C VAL A 16 2.66 -11.30 6.26
N ALA A 17 2.40 -11.97 7.36
CA ALA A 17 1.45 -11.56 8.38
C ALA A 17 2.16 -11.28 9.71
N VAL A 18 1.81 -10.18 10.36
CA VAL A 18 2.22 -9.87 11.73
C VAL A 18 1.04 -10.13 12.65
N VAL A 19 1.22 -11.03 13.60
CA VAL A 19 0.18 -11.48 14.54
C VAL A 19 0.58 -11.11 15.95
N GLU A 20 -0.28 -10.39 16.67
CA GLU A 20 -0.12 -10.04 18.08
C GLU A 20 -1.18 -10.78 18.92
N ASN A 21 -0.75 -11.62 19.87
CA ASN A 21 -1.62 -12.43 20.73
C ASN A 21 -2.70 -13.21 19.95
N GLY A 22 -2.32 -13.80 18.80
CA GLY A 22 -3.24 -14.56 17.94
C GLY A 22 -4.16 -13.71 17.07
N VAL A 23 -3.99 -12.37 17.03
CA VAL A 23 -4.81 -11.46 16.22
C VAL A 23 -3.96 -10.82 15.14
N LEU A 24 -4.40 -10.91 13.89
CA LEU A 24 -3.72 -10.30 12.72
C LEU A 24 -3.69 -8.77 12.86
N GLN A 25 -2.51 -8.19 12.77
CA GLN A 25 -2.29 -6.73 12.85
C GLN A 25 -1.90 -6.13 11.51
N GLU A 26 -1.06 -6.82 10.76
CA GLU A 26 -0.60 -6.36 9.45
C GLU A 26 -0.51 -7.53 8.49
N VAL A 27 -0.79 -7.27 7.22
CA VAL A 27 -0.55 -8.20 6.13
C VAL A 27 0.16 -7.49 4.98
N HIS A 28 1.14 -8.17 4.41
CA HIS A 28 1.91 -7.71 3.26
C HIS A 28 1.80 -8.76 2.17
N VAL A 29 1.53 -8.32 0.96
CA VAL A 29 1.39 -9.19 -0.21
C VAL A 29 2.29 -8.66 -1.32
N GLU A 30 3.10 -9.53 -1.92
CA GLU A 30 3.96 -9.21 -3.06
C GLU A 30 3.81 -10.30 -4.12
N ARG A 31 3.25 -9.95 -5.27
CA ARG A 31 3.11 -10.87 -6.40
C ARG A 31 4.34 -10.82 -7.27
N THR A 32 4.88 -11.98 -7.64
CA THR A 32 6.12 -12.10 -8.42
C THR A 32 6.06 -11.27 -9.72
N GLN A 33 4.93 -11.31 -10.43
CA GLN A 33 4.73 -10.55 -11.68
C GLN A 33 4.56 -9.04 -11.49
N ARG A 34 4.22 -8.59 -10.29
CA ARG A 34 4.00 -7.17 -9.95
C ARG A 34 5.03 -6.67 -8.94
N ARG A 35 6.12 -7.42 -8.76
CA ARG A 35 7.21 -6.98 -7.90
C ARG A 35 7.80 -5.70 -8.48
N GLY A 36 7.75 -4.62 -7.69
CA GLY A 36 8.38 -3.36 -8.04
C GLY A 36 9.90 -3.51 -8.15
N ILE A 37 10.51 -2.62 -8.92
CA ILE A 37 11.96 -2.57 -9.11
C ILE A 37 12.59 -1.39 -8.36
N VAL A 38 11.83 -0.67 -7.57
CA VAL A 38 12.35 0.42 -6.70
C VAL A 38 13.43 -0.14 -5.79
N GLY A 39 14.57 0.57 -5.71
CA GLY A 39 15.75 0.12 -4.97
C GLY A 39 16.76 -0.66 -5.80
N ASN A 40 16.35 -1.31 -6.89
CA ASN A 40 17.26 -2.04 -7.77
C ASN A 40 18.29 -1.10 -8.41
N ILE A 41 19.52 -1.60 -8.53
CA ILE A 41 20.62 -0.88 -9.16
C ILE A 41 20.94 -1.53 -10.51
N TYR A 42 21.03 -0.72 -11.53
CA TYR A 42 21.33 -1.14 -12.89
C TYR A 42 22.58 -0.44 -13.42
N LYS A 43 23.32 -1.11 -14.29
CA LYS A 43 24.24 -0.46 -15.21
C LYS A 43 23.50 -0.24 -16.51
N GLY A 44 22.94 0.97 -16.69
CA GLY A 44 22.15 1.34 -17.86
C GLY A 44 22.98 2.02 -18.93
N LYS A 45 22.40 2.16 -20.14
CA LYS A 45 22.99 2.88 -21.27
C LYS A 45 22.10 4.06 -21.66
N VAL A 46 22.67 5.26 -21.73
CA VAL A 46 21.94 6.46 -22.18
C VAL A 46 21.57 6.29 -23.63
N VAL A 47 20.28 6.31 -23.94
CA VAL A 47 19.76 6.15 -25.33
C VAL A 47 19.37 7.48 -25.97
N ARG A 48 18.99 8.47 -25.15
CA ARG A 48 18.61 9.80 -25.64
C ARG A 48 18.75 10.86 -24.57
N VAL A 49 19.27 12.03 -24.94
CA VAL A 49 19.36 13.21 -24.08
C VAL A 49 18.34 14.25 -24.55
N LEU A 50 17.59 14.85 -23.63
CA LEU A 50 16.55 15.84 -23.89
C LEU A 50 16.88 17.16 -23.15
N PRO A 51 17.63 18.07 -23.79
CA PRO A 51 18.05 19.31 -23.13
C PRO A 51 16.89 20.20 -22.69
N GLY A 52 15.83 20.29 -23.50
CA GLY A 52 14.63 21.08 -23.17
C GLY A 52 13.87 20.64 -21.92
N MET A 53 14.02 19.38 -21.51
CA MET A 53 13.42 18.80 -20.31
C MET A 53 14.44 18.61 -19.18
N GLN A 54 15.69 18.96 -19.38
CA GLN A 54 16.80 18.69 -18.46
C GLN A 54 16.84 17.21 -18.01
N ALA A 55 16.68 16.27 -18.96
CA ALA A 55 16.51 14.86 -18.66
C ALA A 55 17.17 13.96 -19.72
N ALA A 56 17.34 12.68 -19.40
CA ALA A 56 17.78 11.67 -20.33
C ALA A 56 16.97 10.39 -20.18
N PHE A 57 16.85 9.65 -21.27
CA PHE A 57 16.34 8.28 -21.27
C PHE A 57 17.50 7.30 -21.19
N VAL A 58 17.37 6.30 -20.31
CA VAL A 58 18.38 5.28 -20.04
C VAL A 58 17.75 3.91 -20.24
N ASP A 59 18.35 3.10 -21.09
CA ASP A 59 18.03 1.69 -21.23
C ASP A 59 18.65 0.93 -20.05
N ILE A 60 17.79 0.27 -19.27
CA ILE A 60 18.17 -0.57 -18.12
C ILE A 60 17.81 -2.04 -18.34
N GLY A 61 17.48 -2.43 -19.61
CA GLY A 61 17.10 -3.80 -19.95
C GLY A 61 15.62 -4.12 -19.80
N LEU A 62 14.76 -3.12 -19.63
CA LEU A 62 13.30 -3.26 -19.60
C LEU A 62 12.70 -2.91 -20.96
N GLU A 63 11.44 -3.31 -21.21
CA GLU A 63 10.72 -2.97 -22.44
C GLU A 63 10.72 -1.47 -22.75
N ARG A 64 10.74 -0.63 -21.73
CA ARG A 64 10.73 0.84 -21.86
C ARG A 64 11.96 1.45 -21.23
N ALA A 65 12.54 2.41 -21.92
CA ALA A 65 13.63 3.21 -21.39
C ALA A 65 13.18 3.97 -20.14
N ALA A 66 14.02 3.97 -19.13
CA ALA A 66 13.81 4.66 -17.88
C ALA A 66 14.22 6.13 -17.98
N PHE A 67 13.72 6.98 -17.09
CA PHE A 67 13.90 8.43 -17.10
C PHE A 67 14.79 8.89 -15.96
N ILE A 68 15.78 9.74 -16.26
CA ILE A 68 16.60 10.44 -15.26
C ILE A 68 16.59 11.95 -15.50
N HIS A 69 16.36 12.73 -14.46
CA HIS A 69 16.44 14.20 -14.52
C HIS A 69 17.83 14.68 -14.11
N ALA A 70 18.29 15.83 -14.60
CA ALA A 70 19.60 16.41 -14.30
C ALA A 70 19.85 16.53 -12.77
N SER A 71 18.84 16.92 -11.99
CA SER A 71 18.93 17.00 -10.51
C SER A 71 19.19 15.66 -9.81
N GLU A 72 18.92 14.52 -10.48
CA GLU A 72 19.12 13.18 -9.95
C GLU A 72 20.50 12.61 -10.31
N ILE A 73 21.27 13.37 -11.09
CA ILE A 73 22.64 13.00 -11.42
C ILE A 73 23.57 13.65 -10.40
N SER A 74 24.37 12.80 -9.72
CA SER A 74 25.30 13.24 -8.71
C SER A 74 26.31 14.23 -9.29
N GLN A 75 26.34 15.42 -8.76
CA GLN A 75 27.30 16.47 -9.05
C GLN A 75 28.28 16.60 -7.88
N ARG A 76 29.44 17.24 -8.10
CA ARG A 76 30.34 17.57 -6.99
C ARG A 76 29.65 18.58 -6.07
N GLU A 77 29.81 18.39 -4.76
CA GLU A 77 29.27 19.31 -3.75
C GLU A 77 29.67 20.75 -4.07
N GLY A 78 28.68 21.65 -4.12
CA GLY A 78 28.89 23.08 -4.40
C GLY A 78 28.84 23.51 -5.86
N SER A 79 28.61 22.60 -6.83
CA SER A 79 28.42 22.95 -8.24
C SER A 79 26.98 23.42 -8.49
N ALA A 80 26.82 24.49 -9.31
CA ALA A 80 25.51 24.85 -9.84
C ALA A 80 24.95 23.70 -10.69
N VAL A 81 23.61 23.54 -10.73
CA VAL A 81 22.98 22.53 -11.57
C VAL A 81 23.42 22.70 -13.01
N GLU A 82 24.30 21.82 -13.48
CA GLU A 82 24.77 21.83 -14.85
C GLU A 82 23.67 21.33 -15.82
N ASN A 83 23.75 21.80 -17.05
CA ASN A 83 22.85 21.34 -18.12
C ASN A 83 23.04 19.82 -18.30
N ILE A 84 21.95 19.08 -18.54
CA ILE A 84 21.96 17.63 -18.75
C ILE A 84 22.99 17.18 -19.81
N THR A 85 23.24 18.01 -20.83
CA THR A 85 24.20 17.74 -21.89
C THR A 85 25.67 17.81 -21.46
N ALA A 86 25.96 18.48 -20.33
CA ALA A 86 27.27 18.49 -19.71
C ALA A 86 27.48 17.27 -18.78
N LEU A 87 26.39 16.70 -18.29
CA LEU A 87 26.41 15.58 -17.32
C LEU A 87 26.46 14.22 -18.00
N VAL A 88 25.75 14.06 -19.12
CA VAL A 88 25.63 12.77 -19.82
C VAL A 88 25.56 12.95 -21.34
N HIS A 89 26.01 11.93 -22.06
CA HIS A 89 25.92 11.84 -23.51
C HIS A 89 25.33 10.48 -23.96
N GLU A 90 24.77 10.47 -25.17
CA GLU A 90 24.20 9.25 -25.74
C GLU A 90 25.25 8.16 -25.89
N GLY A 91 24.88 6.92 -25.58
CA GLY A 91 25.79 5.78 -25.60
C GLY A 91 26.57 5.58 -24.30
N GLN A 92 26.58 6.53 -23.37
CA GLN A 92 27.27 6.43 -22.08
C GLN A 92 26.65 5.39 -21.18
N ALA A 93 27.49 4.59 -20.50
CA ALA A 93 27.05 3.71 -19.44
C ALA A 93 26.94 4.47 -18.11
N LEU A 94 25.82 4.31 -17.41
CA LEU A 94 25.55 4.92 -16.10
C LEU A 94 25.15 3.83 -15.09
N VAL A 95 25.68 3.95 -13.88
CA VAL A 95 25.15 3.19 -12.73
C VAL A 95 24.05 4.00 -12.08
N VAL A 96 22.83 3.45 -12.09
CA VAL A 96 21.60 4.12 -11.69
C VAL A 96 20.77 3.24 -10.76
N GLN A 97 20.01 3.86 -9.87
CA GLN A 97 19.05 3.21 -9.00
C GLN A 97 17.64 3.65 -9.35
N VAL A 98 16.69 2.74 -9.27
CA VAL A 98 15.28 3.04 -9.49
C VAL A 98 14.69 3.69 -8.24
N THR A 99 14.08 4.87 -8.41
CA THR A 99 13.39 5.60 -7.33
C THR A 99 11.86 5.49 -7.41
N LYS A 100 11.32 5.23 -8.62
CA LYS A 100 9.90 4.97 -8.84
C LYS A 100 9.72 3.94 -9.93
N ASP A 101 8.77 3.03 -9.70
CA ASP A 101 8.37 2.03 -10.68
C ASP A 101 7.79 2.66 -11.95
N PRO A 102 7.86 1.95 -13.10
CA PRO A 102 7.14 2.36 -14.28
C PRO A 102 5.63 2.36 -14.02
N ILE A 103 4.93 3.39 -14.48
CA ILE A 103 3.47 3.53 -14.28
C ILE A 103 2.81 3.83 -15.62
N GLY A 104 1.91 2.97 -16.07
CA GLY A 104 1.18 3.12 -17.33
C GLY A 104 2.13 3.25 -18.51
N THR A 105 2.14 4.41 -19.19
CA THR A 105 3.00 4.71 -20.33
C THR A 105 4.37 5.27 -19.97
N LYS A 106 4.63 5.56 -18.67
CA LYS A 106 5.87 6.20 -18.20
C LYS A 106 6.88 5.14 -17.77
N GLY A 107 8.14 5.26 -18.20
CA GLY A 107 9.26 4.45 -17.75
C GLY A 107 9.62 4.72 -16.27
N ALA A 108 10.44 3.82 -15.69
CA ALA A 108 10.95 3.96 -14.34
C ALA A 108 11.71 5.28 -14.14
N ARG A 109 11.67 5.84 -12.92
CA ARG A 109 12.47 7.02 -12.56
C ARG A 109 13.79 6.59 -11.93
N LEU A 110 14.86 7.20 -12.35
CA LEU A 110 16.22 6.85 -11.94
C LEU A 110 16.91 7.98 -11.17
N THR A 111 17.90 7.59 -10.37
CA THR A 111 18.90 8.48 -9.76
C THR A 111 20.29 7.87 -9.83
N THR A 112 21.33 8.69 -9.89
CA THR A 112 22.73 8.22 -9.68
C THR A 112 23.18 8.33 -8.22
N GLN A 113 22.34 8.89 -7.35
CA GLN A 113 22.57 8.95 -5.91
C GLN A 113 22.15 7.61 -5.29
N LEU A 114 23.08 6.65 -5.34
CA LEU A 114 22.80 5.30 -4.84
C LEU A 114 22.59 5.31 -3.32
N SER A 115 21.64 4.54 -2.87
CA SER A 115 21.33 4.35 -1.45
C SER A 115 21.02 2.88 -1.17
N ILE A 116 21.73 2.27 -0.24
CA ILE A 116 21.56 0.86 0.13
C ILE A 116 21.10 0.80 1.57
N PRO A 117 19.83 0.46 1.81
CA PRO A 117 19.28 0.40 3.16
C PRO A 117 19.66 -0.93 3.85
N SER A 118 20.08 -0.83 5.10
CA SER A 118 20.16 -1.91 6.05
C SER A 118 19.16 -1.71 7.20
N ARG A 119 19.33 -2.40 8.32
CA ARG A 119 18.43 -2.30 9.46
C ARG A 119 18.48 -0.92 10.12
N TYR A 120 19.66 -0.49 10.51
CA TYR A 120 19.90 0.75 11.26
C TYR A 120 20.40 1.91 10.38
N LEU A 121 21.00 1.59 9.24
CA LEU A 121 21.69 2.52 8.37
C LEU A 121 21.16 2.49 6.94
N VAL A 122 21.36 3.61 6.24
CA VAL A 122 21.34 3.68 4.78
C VAL A 122 22.71 4.12 4.33
N TYR A 123 23.37 3.29 3.53
CA TYR A 123 24.68 3.59 2.98
C TYR A 123 24.56 4.38 1.67
N MET A 124 25.32 5.46 1.55
CA MET A 124 25.39 6.31 0.37
C MET A 124 26.81 6.36 -0.18
N PRO A 125 27.14 5.54 -1.18
CA PRO A 125 28.53 5.39 -1.66
C PRO A 125 29.18 6.67 -2.20
N ARG A 126 28.37 7.65 -2.63
CA ARG A 126 28.85 8.89 -3.27
C ARG A 126 28.71 10.14 -2.39
N SER A 127 28.38 9.97 -1.13
CA SER A 127 28.28 11.04 -0.14
C SER A 127 29.34 10.82 0.94
N SER A 128 29.84 11.89 1.55
CA SER A 128 30.71 11.80 2.73
C SER A 128 29.98 12.17 4.03
N HIS A 129 28.68 12.42 3.95
CA HIS A 129 27.89 12.94 5.05
C HIS A 129 27.31 11.84 5.94
N VAL A 130 27.37 12.06 7.27
CA VAL A 130 26.64 11.24 8.25
C VAL A 130 25.37 11.99 8.67
N GLY A 131 24.21 11.51 8.20
CA GLY A 131 22.90 12.05 8.51
C GLY A 131 22.17 11.25 9.57
N ILE A 132 21.13 11.82 10.17
CA ILE A 132 20.23 11.14 11.10
C ILE A 132 18.80 11.40 10.68
N SER A 133 17.94 10.38 10.77
CA SER A 133 16.50 10.51 10.53
C SER A 133 15.92 11.67 11.33
N LEU A 134 15.12 12.51 10.67
CA LEU A 134 14.39 13.60 11.32
C LEU A 134 13.31 13.12 12.31
N LYS A 135 13.04 11.82 12.33
CA LYS A 135 12.09 11.22 13.27
C LYS A 135 12.68 10.92 14.64
N ILE A 136 14.00 10.93 14.78
CA ILE A 136 14.68 10.85 16.08
C ILE A 136 14.76 12.29 16.60
N GLU A 137 13.89 12.64 17.54
CA GLU A 137 13.71 14.00 18.02
C GLU A 137 14.65 14.36 19.19
N ASP A 138 15.07 13.36 19.99
CA ASP A 138 15.99 13.56 21.10
C ASP A 138 17.39 13.94 20.63
N GLU A 139 17.81 15.16 20.91
CA GLU A 139 19.13 15.70 20.55
C GLU A 139 20.28 14.93 21.19
N ALA A 140 20.12 14.47 22.44
CA ALA A 140 21.14 13.69 23.13
C ALA A 140 21.37 12.33 22.43
N GLU A 141 20.29 11.68 22.01
CA GLU A 141 20.35 10.45 21.26
C GLU A 141 20.94 10.66 19.86
N ARG A 142 20.59 11.76 19.20
CA ARG A 142 21.20 12.11 17.90
C ARG A 142 22.71 12.28 18.00
N ASP A 143 23.21 12.97 19.03
CA ASP A 143 24.64 13.15 19.24
C ASP A 143 25.34 11.86 19.62
N ARG A 144 24.71 11.02 20.48
CA ARG A 144 25.19 9.67 20.78
C ARG A 144 25.36 8.83 19.53
N LEU A 145 24.37 8.79 18.67
CA LEU A 145 24.35 8.00 17.43
C LEU A 145 25.42 8.48 16.44
N LYS A 146 25.61 9.80 16.29
CA LYS A 146 26.72 10.35 15.47
C LYS A 146 28.07 9.90 15.96
N GLN A 147 28.29 10.00 17.29
CA GLN A 147 29.54 9.58 17.91
C GLN A 147 29.81 8.07 17.69
N VAL A 148 28.76 7.25 17.86
CA VAL A 148 28.86 5.80 17.65
C VAL A 148 29.28 5.48 16.20
N VAL A 149 28.62 6.09 15.20
CA VAL A 149 28.98 5.87 13.79
C VAL A 149 30.40 6.35 13.51
N SER A 150 30.79 7.53 14.01
CA SER A 150 32.15 8.04 13.83
C SER A 150 33.20 7.09 14.44
N ASN A 151 32.98 6.64 15.66
CA ASN A 151 33.89 5.69 16.33
C ASN A 151 33.95 4.35 15.58
N CYS A 152 32.83 3.86 15.06
CA CYS A 152 32.79 2.63 14.24
C CYS A 152 33.54 2.81 12.92
N MET A 153 33.39 3.96 12.25
CA MET A 153 34.16 4.26 11.02
C MET A 153 35.65 4.33 11.28
N ASP A 154 36.07 4.96 12.37
CA ASP A 154 37.46 5.07 12.75
C ASP A 154 38.09 3.68 13.11
N SER A 155 37.35 2.85 13.84
CA SER A 155 37.78 1.51 14.21
C SER A 155 37.98 0.58 13.00
N GLU A 156 37.20 0.74 11.95
CA GLU A 156 37.29 -0.02 10.71
C GLU A 156 38.20 0.64 9.65
N ASN A 157 38.90 1.73 9.98
CA ASN A 157 39.77 2.48 9.06
C ASN A 157 39.02 3.01 7.80
N ILE A 158 37.74 3.40 7.95
CA ILE A 158 36.86 3.81 6.86
C ILE A 158 37.03 5.32 6.60
N LYS A 159 38.12 5.75 5.98
CA LYS A 159 38.40 7.17 5.70
C LYS A 159 37.73 7.70 4.42
N ASP A 160 37.39 6.83 3.44
CA ASP A 160 36.87 7.24 2.11
C ASP A 160 35.65 6.41 1.64
N ALA A 161 34.87 5.86 2.52
CA ALA A 161 33.90 4.81 2.18
C ALA A 161 32.45 5.26 2.05
N GLY A 162 32.20 6.48 1.68
CA GLY A 162 30.82 6.97 1.52
C GLY A 162 30.19 7.46 2.84
N GLY A 163 28.94 7.93 2.76
CA GLY A 163 28.17 8.45 3.88
C GLY A 163 27.15 7.44 4.42
N PHE A 164 26.63 7.74 5.60
CA PHE A 164 25.60 6.95 6.24
C PHE A 164 24.44 7.84 6.70
N ILE A 165 23.21 7.33 6.58
CA ILE A 165 22.05 7.94 7.23
C ILE A 165 21.54 6.94 8.26
N LEU A 166 21.48 7.36 9.53
CA LEU A 166 20.87 6.62 10.61
C LEU A 166 19.34 6.63 10.45
N ARG A 167 18.75 5.43 10.42
CA ARG A 167 17.29 5.24 10.35
C ARG A 167 16.68 5.37 11.74
N THR A 168 15.37 5.54 11.81
CA THR A 168 14.62 5.58 13.08
C THR A 168 14.84 4.32 13.92
N ALA A 169 15.00 3.16 13.29
CA ALA A 169 15.29 1.90 13.97
C ALA A 169 16.64 1.90 14.75
N ALA A 170 17.52 2.87 14.50
CA ALA A 170 18.79 3.00 15.21
C ALA A 170 18.65 3.65 16.61
N GLU A 171 17.48 4.20 16.92
CA GLU A 171 17.19 4.76 18.26
C GLU A 171 17.35 3.67 19.32
N GLY A 172 18.17 3.91 20.33
CA GLY A 172 18.52 2.94 21.37
C GLY A 172 19.42 1.78 20.94
N ALA A 173 19.84 1.69 19.66
CA ALA A 173 20.74 0.65 19.20
C ALA A 173 22.12 0.72 19.85
N ARG A 174 22.73 -0.46 20.09
CA ARG A 174 24.07 -0.56 20.65
C ARG A 174 25.15 -0.36 19.57
N ALA A 175 26.32 0.04 20.00
CA ALA A 175 27.46 0.28 19.08
C ALA A 175 27.82 -0.95 18.26
N GLU A 176 27.74 -2.16 18.85
CA GLU A 176 28.02 -3.43 18.19
C GLU A 176 27.04 -3.71 17.03
N GLU A 177 25.76 -3.39 17.21
CA GLU A 177 24.72 -3.58 16.21
C GLU A 177 24.94 -2.65 15.02
N ILE A 178 25.26 -1.39 15.28
CA ILE A 178 25.60 -0.41 14.24
C ILE A 178 26.88 -0.80 13.50
N LEU A 179 27.89 -1.33 14.21
CA LEU A 179 29.12 -1.82 13.61
C LEU A 179 28.89 -3.02 12.67
N GLN A 180 28.03 -3.96 13.08
CA GLN A 180 27.64 -5.08 12.23
C GLN A 180 26.94 -4.60 10.94
N ASP A 181 26.07 -3.62 11.06
CA ASP A 181 25.37 -3.02 9.92
C ASP A 181 26.35 -2.35 8.93
N ILE A 182 27.33 -1.61 9.44
CA ILE A 182 28.41 -1.01 8.64
C ILE A 182 29.22 -2.09 7.91
N ARG A 183 29.63 -3.16 8.60
CA ARG A 183 30.38 -4.27 8.00
C ARG A 183 29.58 -4.99 6.91
N TYR A 184 28.29 -5.22 7.15
CA TYR A 184 27.39 -5.81 6.16
C TYR A 184 27.27 -4.93 4.91
N LEU A 185 26.98 -3.63 5.08
CA LEU A 185 26.83 -2.69 3.97
C LEU A 185 28.10 -2.56 3.13
N ARG A 186 29.27 -2.61 3.77
CA ARG A 186 30.56 -2.61 3.07
C ARG A 186 30.77 -3.85 2.21
N ARG A 187 30.58 -5.04 2.78
CA ARG A 187 30.68 -6.29 2.02
C ARG A 187 29.73 -6.31 0.83
N LEU A 188 28.49 -5.87 1.05
CA LEU A 188 27.49 -5.76 -0.02
C LEU A 188 27.92 -4.77 -1.11
N TRP A 189 28.46 -3.60 -0.72
CA TRP A 189 28.97 -2.63 -1.67
C TRP A 189 30.19 -3.12 -2.47
N GLU A 190 31.09 -3.87 -1.85
CA GLU A 190 32.22 -4.49 -2.54
C GLU A 190 31.75 -5.50 -3.60
N GLN A 191 30.74 -6.31 -3.30
CA GLN A 191 30.11 -7.21 -4.26
C GLN A 191 29.47 -6.44 -5.43
N ILE A 192 28.68 -5.39 -5.12
CA ILE A 192 28.06 -4.49 -6.13
C ILE A 192 29.17 -3.84 -6.98
N GLY A 193 30.23 -3.34 -6.37
CA GLY A 193 31.36 -2.73 -7.06
C GLY A 193 32.04 -3.68 -8.05
N THR A 194 32.23 -4.94 -7.67
CA THR A 194 32.76 -5.98 -8.56
C THR A 194 31.84 -6.21 -9.76
N GLN A 195 30.54 -6.28 -9.54
CA GLN A 195 29.57 -6.45 -10.64
C GLN A 195 29.53 -5.23 -11.56
N ILE A 196 29.62 -4.00 -11.01
CA ILE A 196 29.70 -2.78 -11.82
C ILE A 196 30.88 -2.82 -12.79
N GLN A 197 32.03 -3.36 -12.35
CA GLN A 197 33.23 -3.44 -13.18
C GLN A 197 33.16 -4.56 -14.23
N THR A 198 32.59 -5.70 -13.89
CA THR A 198 32.60 -6.90 -14.73
C THR A 198 31.46 -6.98 -15.74
N CYS A 199 30.27 -6.41 -15.40
CA CYS A 199 29.10 -6.51 -16.27
C CYS A 199 29.06 -5.41 -17.34
N GLY A 200 28.52 -5.75 -18.53
CA GLY A 200 28.18 -4.77 -19.58
C GLY A 200 26.88 -4.04 -19.29
N ALA A 201 26.57 -3.00 -20.07
CA ALA A 201 25.27 -2.31 -20.01
C ALA A 201 24.41 -2.68 -21.25
N PRO A 202 23.08 -2.89 -21.12
CA PRO A 202 22.27 -2.80 -19.88
C PRO A 202 22.28 -4.11 -19.06
N THR A 203 22.43 -4.03 -17.74
CA THR A 203 22.40 -5.21 -16.85
C THR A 203 21.95 -4.80 -15.43
N VAL A 204 21.17 -5.65 -14.75
CA VAL A 204 20.88 -5.49 -13.33
C VAL A 204 22.15 -5.84 -12.52
N ILE A 205 22.51 -4.95 -11.61
CA ILE A 205 23.69 -5.10 -10.74
C ILE A 205 23.28 -5.56 -9.35
N TYR A 206 22.18 -5.04 -8.83
CA TYR A 206 21.66 -5.38 -7.52
C TYR A 206 20.14 -5.34 -7.53
N GLU A 207 19.52 -6.37 -7.02
CA GLU A 207 18.08 -6.42 -6.76
C GLU A 207 17.83 -6.19 -5.27
N ASP A 208 16.88 -5.29 -4.94
CA ASP A 208 16.49 -5.08 -3.56
C ASP A 208 15.85 -6.34 -2.96
N LEU A 209 15.84 -6.42 -1.65
CA LEU A 209 15.36 -7.58 -0.91
C LEU A 209 13.88 -7.90 -1.27
N GLY A 210 13.57 -9.19 -1.47
CA GLY A 210 12.19 -9.65 -1.56
C GLY A 210 11.42 -9.44 -0.26
N LEU A 211 10.09 -9.52 -0.33
CA LEU A 211 9.19 -9.19 0.79
C LEU A 211 9.59 -9.83 2.12
N ALA A 212 9.92 -11.13 2.14
CA ALA A 212 10.30 -11.85 3.35
C ALA A 212 11.51 -11.21 4.06
N LEU A 213 12.61 -11.02 3.34
CA LEU A 213 13.84 -10.44 3.90
C LEU A 213 13.68 -8.96 4.24
N ARG A 214 12.95 -8.21 3.41
CA ARG A 214 12.64 -6.79 3.67
C ARG A 214 11.81 -6.63 4.93
N THR A 215 10.83 -7.50 5.16
CA THR A 215 10.03 -7.50 6.38
C THR A 215 10.88 -7.76 7.61
N LEU A 216 11.81 -8.72 7.54
CA LEU A 216 12.71 -8.98 8.66
C LEU A 216 13.62 -7.80 8.95
N ARG A 217 14.19 -7.17 7.93
CA ARG A 217 15.00 -5.97 8.08
C ARG A 217 14.24 -4.82 8.73
N ASP A 218 12.98 -4.61 8.35
CA ASP A 218 12.24 -3.39 8.71
C ASP A 218 11.28 -3.56 9.89
N LEU A 219 10.68 -4.74 10.11
CA LEU A 219 9.62 -4.96 11.10
C LEU A 219 10.08 -5.72 12.35
N VAL A 220 11.18 -6.48 12.30
CA VAL A 220 11.61 -7.24 13.47
C VAL A 220 12.04 -6.29 14.58
N ASN A 221 11.43 -6.49 15.74
CA ASN A 221 11.69 -5.76 16.97
C ASN A 221 11.88 -6.76 18.14
N PRO A 222 12.33 -6.32 19.33
CA PRO A 222 12.55 -7.22 20.46
C PRO A 222 11.31 -7.99 20.94
N LYS A 223 10.10 -7.52 20.61
CA LYS A 223 8.84 -8.15 21.04
C LYS A 223 8.45 -9.36 20.20
N ILE A 224 9.04 -9.52 19.00
CA ILE A 224 8.76 -10.66 18.13
C ILE A 224 9.41 -11.90 18.72
N GLU A 225 8.59 -12.86 19.07
CA GLU A 225 9.02 -14.12 19.70
C GLU A 225 9.37 -15.19 18.65
N LYS A 226 8.60 -15.24 17.55
CA LYS A 226 8.75 -16.27 16.53
C LYS A 226 8.57 -15.73 15.11
N ILE A 227 9.33 -16.28 14.20
CA ILE A 227 9.26 -16.00 12.77
C ILE A 227 9.16 -17.34 12.05
N ARG A 228 7.98 -17.65 11.51
CA ARG A 228 7.70 -18.93 10.86
C ARG A 228 7.62 -18.78 9.36
N ILE A 229 8.31 -19.67 8.67
CA ILE A 229 8.42 -19.67 7.20
C ILE A 229 8.02 -21.05 6.68
N ASP A 230 7.07 -21.13 5.78
CA ASP A 230 6.56 -22.39 5.23
C ASP A 230 7.42 -22.94 4.07
N SER A 231 8.19 -22.10 3.39
CA SER A 231 9.09 -22.51 2.31
C SER A 231 10.48 -22.86 2.85
N ARG A 232 10.92 -24.09 2.63
CA ARG A 232 12.26 -24.56 3.03
C ARG A 232 13.39 -23.76 2.37
N GLU A 233 13.24 -23.44 1.09
CA GLU A 233 14.23 -22.67 0.35
C GLU A 233 14.35 -21.25 0.91
N THR A 234 13.20 -20.59 1.13
CA THR A 234 13.17 -19.25 1.72
C THR A 234 13.68 -19.26 3.15
N PHE A 235 13.37 -20.30 3.93
CA PHE A 235 13.91 -20.46 5.28
C PHE A 235 15.44 -20.51 5.27
N GLN A 236 16.05 -21.29 4.36
CA GLN A 236 17.52 -21.37 4.25
C GLN A 236 18.14 -20.02 3.88
N LYS A 237 17.58 -19.33 2.86
CA LYS A 237 18.03 -17.98 2.46
C LYS A 237 17.90 -16.98 3.62
N THR A 238 16.80 -17.07 4.35
CA THR A 238 16.53 -16.21 5.51
C THR A 238 17.50 -16.48 6.66
N THR A 239 17.79 -17.75 6.94
CA THR A 239 18.75 -18.13 7.98
C THR A 239 20.15 -17.59 7.67
N GLN A 240 20.58 -17.67 6.42
CA GLN A 240 21.86 -17.09 6.00
C GLN A 240 21.85 -15.56 6.19
N PHE A 241 20.82 -14.88 5.69
CA PHE A 241 20.69 -13.42 5.80
C PHE A 241 20.68 -12.94 7.25
N VAL A 242 19.92 -13.64 8.11
CA VAL A 242 19.83 -13.31 9.54
C VAL A 242 21.19 -13.56 10.22
N GLY A 243 21.87 -14.66 9.91
CA GLY A 243 23.19 -14.96 10.46
C GLY A 243 24.24 -13.88 10.12
N GLU A 244 24.11 -13.23 8.96
CA GLU A 244 25.04 -12.18 8.53
C GLU A 244 24.68 -10.79 9.09
N LEU A 245 23.38 -10.46 9.24
CA LEU A 245 22.92 -9.11 9.55
C LEU A 245 22.30 -8.98 10.95
N MET A 246 21.61 -10.01 11.44
CA MET A 246 20.83 -9.97 12.67
C MET A 246 20.95 -11.26 13.48
N PRO A 247 22.17 -11.68 13.88
CA PRO A 247 22.37 -12.96 14.55
C PRO A 247 21.57 -13.11 15.86
N GLU A 248 21.19 -11.99 16.48
CA GLU A 248 20.41 -11.96 17.72
C GLU A 248 18.98 -12.49 17.58
N ILE A 249 18.47 -12.63 16.36
CA ILE A 249 17.12 -13.17 16.10
C ILE A 249 17.14 -14.57 15.49
N ALA A 250 18.32 -15.16 15.29
CA ALA A 250 18.46 -16.47 14.63
C ALA A 250 17.65 -17.57 15.34
N ASP A 251 17.63 -17.56 16.66
CA ASP A 251 16.89 -18.53 17.49
C ASP A 251 15.36 -18.39 17.39
N ARG A 252 14.86 -17.30 16.81
CA ARG A 252 13.42 -17.05 16.62
C ARG A 252 12.91 -17.55 15.28
N LEU A 253 13.81 -17.95 14.36
CA LEU A 253 13.45 -18.48 13.05
C LEU A 253 13.03 -19.93 13.17
N GLU A 254 11.83 -20.25 12.68
CA GLU A 254 11.29 -21.60 12.66
C GLU A 254 10.83 -21.95 11.23
N HIS A 255 11.28 -23.10 10.70
CA HIS A 255 10.67 -23.66 9.51
C HIS A 255 9.33 -24.30 9.88
N TYR A 256 8.27 -23.99 9.14
CA TYR A 256 6.94 -24.60 9.29
C TYR A 256 6.73 -25.69 8.23
N PRO A 257 6.87 -26.96 8.59
CA PRO A 257 6.70 -28.08 7.64
C PRO A 257 5.28 -28.67 7.63
N GLY A 258 4.30 -28.02 8.27
CA GLY A 258 2.94 -28.55 8.42
C GLY A 258 2.21 -28.67 7.08
N GLU A 259 1.34 -29.70 6.95
CA GLU A 259 0.50 -29.91 5.76
C GLU A 259 -0.59 -28.84 5.63
N ARG A 260 -1.12 -28.35 6.76
CA ARG A 260 -2.12 -27.26 6.76
C ARG A 260 -1.42 -25.94 6.45
N PRO A 261 -1.91 -25.14 5.48
CA PRO A 261 -1.33 -23.85 5.19
C PRO A 261 -1.18 -22.98 6.44
N ILE A 262 -0.05 -22.30 6.58
CA ILE A 262 0.25 -21.53 7.80
C ILE A 262 -0.77 -20.43 8.06
N PHE A 263 -1.27 -19.75 7.03
CA PHE A 263 -2.27 -18.71 7.16
C PHE A 263 -3.63 -19.25 7.61
N ASP A 264 -4.02 -20.45 7.16
CA ASP A 264 -5.24 -21.13 7.60
C ASP A 264 -5.15 -21.55 9.08
N LEU A 265 -3.96 -22.03 9.50
CA LEU A 265 -3.74 -22.44 10.88
C LEU A 265 -3.95 -21.29 11.86
N TYR A 266 -3.54 -20.08 11.49
CA TYR A 266 -3.63 -18.88 12.31
C TYR A 266 -4.88 -18.04 12.03
N GLY A 267 -5.80 -18.49 11.17
CA GLY A 267 -7.01 -17.76 10.79
C GLY A 267 -6.74 -16.46 10.05
N VAL A 268 -5.55 -16.32 9.45
CA VAL A 268 -5.13 -15.12 8.72
C VAL A 268 -5.97 -14.91 7.47
N GLU A 269 -6.33 -15.99 6.75
CA GLU A 269 -7.16 -15.89 5.53
C GLU A 269 -8.55 -15.30 5.85
N ASP A 270 -9.18 -15.76 6.91
CA ASP A 270 -10.49 -15.24 7.34
C ASP A 270 -10.41 -13.75 7.72
N GLU A 271 -9.34 -13.36 8.41
CA GLU A 271 -9.11 -11.96 8.80
C GLU A 271 -8.82 -11.06 7.59
N ILE A 272 -8.12 -11.58 6.57
CA ILE A 272 -7.92 -10.87 5.29
C ILE A 272 -9.28 -10.62 4.61
N GLN A 273 -10.15 -11.65 4.53
CA GLN A 273 -11.48 -11.48 3.93
C GLN A 273 -12.30 -10.45 4.70
N ARG A 274 -12.34 -10.52 6.03
CA ARG A 274 -13.02 -9.51 6.87
C ARG A 274 -12.44 -8.11 6.70
N ALA A 275 -11.13 -8.00 6.45
CA ALA A 275 -10.48 -6.71 6.21
C ALA A 275 -10.85 -6.09 4.86
N LEU A 276 -11.48 -6.80 3.95
CA LEU A 276 -12.03 -6.27 2.70
C LEU A 276 -13.49 -5.83 2.83
N GLU A 277 -14.16 -6.19 3.94
CA GLU A 277 -15.53 -5.80 4.18
C GLU A 277 -15.61 -4.32 4.63
N ARG A 278 -16.64 -3.63 4.19
CA ARG A 278 -16.92 -2.24 4.60
C ARG A 278 -17.23 -2.13 6.09
N LYS A 279 -17.92 -3.13 6.66
CA LYS A 279 -18.37 -3.17 8.05
C LYS A 279 -17.44 -3.99 8.93
N VAL A 280 -17.01 -3.42 10.05
CA VAL A 280 -16.12 -4.06 11.03
C VAL A 280 -16.90 -4.22 12.33
N PRO A 281 -17.23 -5.44 12.77
CA PRO A 281 -17.94 -5.66 14.01
C PRO A 281 -17.03 -5.38 15.22
N LEU A 282 -17.61 -4.80 16.28
CA LEU A 282 -17.00 -4.62 17.59
C LEU A 282 -17.48 -5.71 18.56
N LYS A 283 -16.66 -6.04 19.56
CA LYS A 283 -17.01 -7.07 20.57
C LYS A 283 -18.24 -6.70 21.38
N SER A 284 -18.48 -5.40 21.60
CA SER A 284 -19.66 -4.87 22.29
C SER A 284 -20.96 -5.08 21.52
N GLY A 285 -20.91 -5.42 20.23
CA GLY A 285 -22.07 -5.49 19.34
C GLY A 285 -22.27 -4.23 18.48
N GLY A 286 -21.48 -3.18 18.70
CA GLY A 286 -21.35 -2.05 17.78
C GLY A 286 -20.57 -2.43 16.52
N TYR A 287 -20.35 -1.48 15.64
CA TYR A 287 -19.55 -1.69 14.43
C TYR A 287 -18.98 -0.39 13.89
N LEU A 288 -17.90 -0.52 13.12
CA LEU A 288 -17.35 0.55 12.30
C LEU A 288 -17.81 0.39 10.85
N VAL A 289 -17.96 1.50 10.17
CA VAL A 289 -18.11 1.55 8.70
C VAL A 289 -16.90 2.28 8.15
N VAL A 290 -16.13 1.61 7.31
CA VAL A 290 -14.90 2.16 6.71
C VAL A 290 -15.14 2.39 5.24
N ASP A 291 -15.13 3.66 4.81
CA ASP A 291 -15.44 4.09 3.44
C ASP A 291 -14.23 4.82 2.84
N PRO A 292 -13.43 4.14 2.00
CA PRO A 292 -12.40 4.80 1.23
C PRO A 292 -13.03 5.60 0.09
N ALA A 293 -12.74 6.90 0.03
CA ALA A 293 -13.04 7.77 -1.10
C ALA A 293 -11.75 8.12 -1.86
N GLU A 294 -11.87 8.86 -2.96
CA GLU A 294 -10.72 9.23 -3.79
C GLU A 294 -9.66 10.04 -3.01
N ALA A 295 -10.09 11.01 -2.21
CA ALA A 295 -9.20 11.94 -1.51
C ALA A 295 -8.94 11.58 -0.05
N MET A 296 -9.85 10.89 0.62
CA MET A 296 -9.80 10.60 2.05
C MET A 296 -10.53 9.30 2.38
N THR A 297 -10.33 8.80 3.60
CA THR A 297 -11.12 7.69 4.16
C THR A 297 -11.98 8.22 5.29
N THR A 298 -13.25 7.86 5.32
CA THR A 298 -14.15 8.15 6.43
C THR A 298 -14.40 6.86 7.24
N ILE A 299 -14.49 7.02 8.55
CA ILE A 299 -14.77 5.92 9.47
C ILE A 299 -15.89 6.38 10.40
N ASP A 300 -17.02 5.70 10.33
CA ASP A 300 -18.21 5.96 11.15
C ASP A 300 -18.37 4.89 12.22
N VAL A 301 -18.69 5.30 13.44
CA VAL A 301 -18.84 4.43 14.62
C VAL A 301 -20.31 4.32 15.00
N ASN A 302 -20.79 3.07 15.10
CA ASN A 302 -22.18 2.78 15.41
C ASN A 302 -22.31 1.87 16.65
N THR A 303 -23.28 2.14 17.52
CA THR A 303 -23.59 1.29 18.68
C THR A 303 -24.21 -0.05 18.28
N GLY A 304 -24.82 -0.16 17.08
CA GLY A 304 -25.55 -1.35 16.66
C GLY A 304 -26.72 -1.69 17.57
N ALA A 305 -26.81 -2.98 17.95
CA ALA A 305 -27.83 -3.46 18.87
C ALA A 305 -27.47 -3.31 20.36
N PHE A 306 -26.31 -2.71 20.66
CA PHE A 306 -25.82 -2.56 22.04
C PHE A 306 -26.53 -1.39 22.73
N VAL A 307 -27.51 -1.69 23.56
CA VAL A 307 -28.40 -0.70 24.20
C VAL A 307 -27.94 -0.35 25.63
N GLY A 308 -26.90 -1.02 26.18
CA GLY A 308 -26.41 -0.83 27.56
C GLY A 308 -27.46 -1.13 28.63
N HIS A 309 -27.01 -1.47 29.84
CA HIS A 309 -27.94 -1.90 30.91
C HIS A 309 -28.40 -0.79 31.85
N ARG A 310 -27.72 0.36 31.95
CA ARG A 310 -28.03 1.40 32.97
C ARG A 310 -27.79 2.86 32.56
N ASN A 311 -26.86 3.17 31.63
CA ASN A 311 -26.57 4.55 31.26
C ASN A 311 -26.16 4.60 29.77
N LEU A 312 -26.83 5.38 28.95
CA LEU A 312 -26.56 5.52 27.53
C LEU A 312 -25.15 6.10 27.29
N GLU A 313 -24.79 7.13 28.06
CA GLU A 313 -23.50 7.81 27.91
C GLU A 313 -22.31 6.87 28.22
N GLU A 314 -22.39 6.05 29.28
CA GLU A 314 -21.37 5.05 29.59
C GLU A 314 -21.25 3.99 28.47
N THR A 315 -22.35 3.65 27.85
CA THR A 315 -22.40 2.72 26.70
C THR A 315 -21.68 3.31 25.49
N ILE A 316 -21.99 4.58 25.16
CA ILE A 316 -21.35 5.34 24.09
C ILE A 316 -19.85 5.42 24.34
N PHE A 317 -19.44 5.83 25.53
CA PHE A 317 -18.04 5.97 25.90
C PHE A 317 -17.26 4.64 25.73
N LYS A 318 -17.82 3.52 26.25
CA LYS A 318 -17.20 2.20 26.08
C LYS A 318 -17.10 1.77 24.61
N THR A 319 -18.15 2.02 23.84
CA THR A 319 -18.14 1.72 22.39
C THR A 319 -17.09 2.55 21.67
N ASN A 320 -16.95 3.84 21.97
CA ASN A 320 -15.95 4.71 21.37
C ASN A 320 -14.52 4.32 21.77
N LEU A 321 -14.26 3.88 23.00
CA LEU A 321 -12.96 3.34 23.42
C LEU A 321 -12.58 2.05 22.65
N GLU A 322 -13.55 1.15 22.49
CA GLU A 322 -13.35 -0.05 21.69
C GLU A 322 -13.12 0.29 20.21
N ALA A 323 -13.92 1.23 19.67
CA ALA A 323 -13.79 1.74 18.31
C ALA A 323 -12.40 2.34 18.06
N ALA A 324 -11.87 3.17 18.96
CA ALA A 324 -10.53 3.77 18.85
C ALA A 324 -9.43 2.68 18.72
N THR A 325 -9.54 1.60 19.48
CA THR A 325 -8.62 0.46 19.39
C THR A 325 -8.78 -0.30 18.07
N ALA A 326 -10.03 -0.55 17.65
CA ALA A 326 -10.32 -1.25 16.40
C ALA A 326 -9.91 -0.44 15.18
N ILE A 327 -10.12 0.89 15.19
CA ILE A 327 -9.71 1.82 14.12
C ILE A 327 -8.21 1.75 13.92
N ALA A 328 -7.41 1.93 14.97
CA ALA A 328 -5.95 1.87 14.87
C ALA A 328 -5.49 0.54 14.25
N ARG A 329 -6.10 -0.60 14.64
CA ARG A 329 -5.83 -1.90 14.04
C ARG A 329 -6.21 -1.95 12.56
N GLN A 330 -7.42 -1.46 12.18
CA GLN A 330 -7.88 -1.47 10.79
C GLN A 330 -7.02 -0.61 9.88
N LEU A 331 -6.52 0.53 10.37
CA LEU A 331 -5.60 1.38 9.61
C LEU A 331 -4.29 0.65 9.28
N ARG A 332 -3.75 -0.12 10.22
CA ARG A 332 -2.56 -0.95 10.02
C ARG A 332 -2.86 -2.13 9.09
N LEU A 333 -3.89 -2.91 9.37
CA LEU A 333 -4.25 -4.13 8.66
C LEU A 333 -4.57 -3.86 7.18
N ARG A 334 -5.41 -2.85 6.91
CA ARG A 334 -5.80 -2.45 5.55
C ARG A 334 -4.77 -1.55 4.88
N ASN A 335 -3.74 -1.11 5.61
CA ASN A 335 -2.76 -0.10 5.20
C ASN A 335 -3.42 1.17 4.62
N ILE A 336 -4.44 1.68 5.31
CA ILE A 336 -5.12 2.92 4.94
C ILE A 336 -4.21 4.10 5.24
N GLY A 337 -4.05 5.01 4.28
CA GLY A 337 -3.21 6.20 4.41
C GLY A 337 -3.78 7.40 3.67
N GLY A 338 -3.26 8.57 3.99
CA GLY A 338 -3.76 9.87 3.53
C GLY A 338 -4.53 10.58 4.62
N ILE A 339 -5.57 11.32 4.24
CA ILE A 339 -6.48 12.01 5.17
C ILE A 339 -7.51 10.99 5.66
N ILE A 340 -7.75 10.96 6.97
CA ILE A 340 -8.70 10.05 7.61
C ILE A 340 -9.58 10.91 8.53
N ILE A 341 -10.90 10.76 8.38
CA ILE A 341 -11.91 11.42 9.19
C ILE A 341 -12.67 10.35 9.96
N ILE A 342 -12.74 10.49 11.27
CA ILE A 342 -13.43 9.54 12.14
C ILE A 342 -14.60 10.25 12.80
N ASP A 343 -15.78 9.64 12.67
CA ASP A 343 -17.02 10.06 13.29
C ASP A 343 -17.30 9.14 14.48
N PHE A 344 -16.90 9.59 15.67
CA PHE A 344 -17.24 8.89 16.91
C PHE A 344 -18.68 9.22 17.31
N ILE A 345 -19.31 8.31 18.03
CA ILE A 345 -20.63 8.57 18.60
C ILE A 345 -20.55 9.77 19.54
N ASP A 346 -21.48 10.71 19.41
CA ASP A 346 -21.49 11.94 20.20
C ASP A 346 -21.38 11.69 21.70
N MET A 347 -20.49 12.41 22.39
CA MET A 347 -20.26 12.37 23.82
C MET A 347 -20.43 13.78 24.40
N GLU A 348 -21.24 13.89 25.44
CA GLU A 348 -21.45 15.18 26.12
C GLU A 348 -20.29 15.54 27.07
N ASP A 349 -19.64 14.53 27.66
CA ASP A 349 -18.52 14.72 28.61
C ASP A 349 -17.18 14.91 27.87
N GLU A 350 -16.58 16.09 28.00
CA GLU A 350 -15.27 16.42 27.43
C GLU A 350 -14.15 15.49 27.94
N GLU A 351 -14.26 14.96 29.16
CA GLU A 351 -13.24 14.01 29.66
C GLU A 351 -13.32 12.67 28.94
N HIS A 352 -14.54 12.19 28.62
CA HIS A 352 -14.73 11.03 27.77
C HIS A 352 -14.12 11.24 26.38
N GLN A 353 -14.36 12.39 25.77
CA GLN A 353 -13.76 12.73 24.46
C GLN A 353 -12.24 12.69 24.53
N ARG A 354 -11.63 13.29 25.57
CA ARG A 354 -10.18 13.29 25.78
C ARG A 354 -9.62 11.86 25.98
N GLN A 355 -10.33 11.01 26.70
CA GLN A 355 -9.90 9.63 26.93
C GLN A 355 -9.97 8.78 25.67
N VAL A 356 -10.98 8.98 24.82
CA VAL A 356 -11.08 8.30 23.51
C VAL A 356 -9.93 8.71 22.61
N LEU A 357 -9.61 10.01 22.51
CA LEU A 357 -8.46 10.50 21.74
C LEU A 357 -7.13 9.94 22.23
N ARG A 358 -6.87 10.00 23.54
CA ARG A 358 -5.65 9.41 24.15
C ARG A 358 -5.55 7.91 23.86
N THR A 359 -6.67 7.21 23.86
CA THR A 359 -6.68 5.79 23.52
C THR A 359 -6.31 5.57 22.07
N LEU A 360 -6.85 6.35 21.15
CA LEU A 360 -6.50 6.30 19.72
C LEU A 360 -5.02 6.61 19.51
N GLU A 361 -4.50 7.69 20.10
CA GLU A 361 -3.08 8.09 20.05
C GLU A 361 -2.18 6.96 20.53
N LYS A 362 -2.45 6.40 21.71
CA LYS A 362 -1.68 5.30 22.29
C LYS A 362 -1.66 4.04 21.43
N GLN A 363 -2.76 3.73 20.74
CA GLN A 363 -2.80 2.57 19.83
C GLN A 363 -2.03 2.85 18.55
N LEU A 364 -2.03 4.11 18.07
CA LEU A 364 -1.30 4.53 16.87
C LEU A 364 0.22 4.64 17.10
N GLU A 365 0.71 4.78 18.33
CA GLU A 365 2.14 4.70 18.67
C GLU A 365 2.80 3.37 18.22
N ARG A 366 1.99 2.32 18.07
CA ARG A 366 2.44 1.01 17.57
C ARG A 366 2.55 0.93 16.06
N ASP A 367 2.08 1.95 15.35
CA ASP A 367 2.09 1.99 13.89
C ASP A 367 3.47 2.44 13.39
N HIS A 368 4.04 1.66 12.47
CA HIS A 368 5.30 2.02 11.81
C HIS A 368 5.17 3.22 10.87
N ALA A 369 3.94 3.52 10.39
CA ALA A 369 3.67 4.68 9.56
C ALA A 369 3.53 5.93 10.45
N LYS A 370 4.04 7.07 9.96
CA LYS A 370 3.86 8.35 10.67
C LYS A 370 2.38 8.74 10.64
N THR A 371 1.80 8.89 11.83
CA THR A 371 0.43 9.38 12.04
C THR A 371 0.48 10.75 12.70
N ASN A 372 -0.53 11.57 12.45
CA ASN A 372 -0.72 12.87 13.10
C ASN A 372 -2.21 13.09 13.32
N ILE A 373 -2.63 13.19 14.58
CA ILE A 373 -4.00 13.56 14.97
C ILE A 373 -4.03 15.07 15.14
N ILE A 374 -4.92 15.75 14.41
CA ILE A 374 -5.04 17.22 14.47
C ILE A 374 -5.94 17.65 15.63
N GLY A 375 -6.92 16.82 15.99
CA GLY A 375 -7.87 17.05 17.07
C GLY A 375 -9.32 16.78 16.67
N ILE A 376 -10.26 17.20 17.51
CA ILE A 376 -11.70 17.14 17.26
C ILE A 376 -12.12 18.50 16.65
N THR A 377 -12.94 18.42 15.58
CA THR A 377 -13.52 19.60 14.96
C THR A 377 -14.74 20.10 15.75
N GLU A 378 -15.25 21.29 15.41
CA GLU A 378 -16.52 21.83 15.94
C GLU A 378 -17.72 20.92 15.65
N LEU A 379 -17.63 20.06 14.65
CA LEU A 379 -18.64 19.05 14.28
C LEU A 379 -18.49 17.72 15.04
N GLY A 380 -17.57 17.61 15.98
CA GLY A 380 -17.30 16.36 16.71
C GLY A 380 -16.42 15.36 15.97
N LEU A 381 -15.95 15.66 14.75
CA LEU A 381 -15.16 14.74 13.93
C LEU A 381 -13.68 14.78 14.33
N VAL A 382 -13.05 13.61 14.42
CA VAL A 382 -11.60 13.50 14.60
C VAL A 382 -10.90 13.52 13.24
N GLN A 383 -9.98 14.46 13.07
CA GLN A 383 -9.16 14.61 11.88
C GLN A 383 -7.77 14.04 12.14
N MET A 384 -7.32 13.15 11.25
CA MET A 384 -5.95 12.64 11.30
C MET A 384 -5.37 12.42 9.90
N THR A 385 -4.05 12.32 9.85
CA THR A 385 -3.32 11.89 8.67
C THR A 385 -2.43 10.71 9.00
N ARG A 386 -2.32 9.77 8.05
CA ARG A 386 -1.38 8.65 8.10
C ARG A 386 -0.56 8.61 6.82
N LYS A 387 0.76 8.56 6.94
CA LYS A 387 1.64 8.53 5.76
C LYS A 387 1.38 7.26 4.95
N ARG A 388 1.07 7.42 3.65
CA ARG A 388 1.01 6.28 2.71
C ARG A 388 2.41 5.72 2.54
N THR A 389 2.60 4.46 2.91
CA THR A 389 3.88 3.74 2.77
C THR A 389 3.89 2.81 1.57
N ARG A 390 2.72 2.30 1.18
CA ARG A 390 2.46 1.38 0.07
C ARG A 390 0.97 1.42 -0.30
N GLU A 391 0.56 0.65 -1.31
CA GLU A 391 -0.85 0.46 -1.67
C GLU A 391 -1.65 -0.15 -0.51
N SER A 392 -2.93 0.20 -0.42
CA SER A 392 -3.83 -0.41 0.56
C SER A 392 -4.12 -1.87 0.21
N LEU A 393 -4.55 -2.67 1.21
CA LEU A 393 -4.89 -4.08 1.01
C LEU A 393 -5.97 -4.24 -0.08
N GLU A 394 -6.96 -3.36 -0.11
CA GLU A 394 -8.01 -3.34 -1.12
C GLU A 394 -7.45 -3.08 -2.53
N GLN A 395 -6.53 -2.12 -2.69
CA GLN A 395 -5.90 -1.84 -3.98
C GLN A 395 -5.05 -3.00 -4.52
N VAL A 396 -4.46 -3.79 -3.60
CA VAL A 396 -3.66 -4.96 -3.98
C VAL A 396 -4.53 -6.16 -4.36
N LEU A 397 -5.65 -6.36 -3.65
CA LEU A 397 -6.47 -7.58 -3.75
C LEU A 397 -7.74 -7.42 -4.59
N CYS A 398 -8.26 -6.20 -4.75
CA CYS A 398 -9.54 -5.93 -5.40
C CYS A 398 -9.39 -5.07 -6.65
N GLU A 399 -10.43 -5.09 -7.48
CA GLU A 399 -10.64 -4.20 -8.62
C GLU A 399 -12.00 -3.51 -8.50
N PRO A 400 -12.22 -2.36 -9.15
CA PRO A 400 -13.52 -1.71 -9.17
C PRO A 400 -14.61 -2.65 -9.68
N CYS A 401 -15.77 -2.67 -9.01
CA CYS A 401 -16.90 -3.50 -9.40
C CYS A 401 -17.33 -3.17 -10.84
N PRO A 402 -17.32 -4.13 -11.80
CA PRO A 402 -17.69 -3.85 -13.19
C PRO A 402 -19.15 -3.44 -13.34
N GLY A 403 -20.04 -3.88 -12.44
CA GLY A 403 -21.46 -3.53 -12.47
C GLY A 403 -21.75 -2.08 -12.16
N CYS A 404 -21.15 -1.53 -11.09
CA CYS A 404 -21.38 -0.14 -10.68
C CYS A 404 -20.20 0.80 -10.94
N GLN A 405 -19.09 0.29 -11.45
CA GLN A 405 -17.86 1.08 -11.71
C GLN A 405 -17.41 1.92 -10.51
N GLY A 406 -17.55 1.38 -9.30
CA GLY A 406 -17.20 2.06 -8.05
C GLY A 406 -18.29 2.96 -7.46
N ARG A 407 -19.45 3.12 -8.10
CA ARG A 407 -20.57 3.97 -7.58
C ARG A 407 -21.21 3.39 -6.31
N GLY A 408 -21.07 2.10 -6.04
CA GLY A 408 -21.70 1.41 -4.89
C GLY A 408 -23.22 1.23 -5.02
N LYS A 409 -23.85 1.76 -6.07
CA LYS A 409 -25.29 1.70 -6.33
C LYS A 409 -25.55 1.46 -7.81
N LEU A 410 -26.62 0.72 -8.10
CA LEU A 410 -27.17 0.56 -9.44
C LEU A 410 -28.53 1.24 -9.53
N LYS A 411 -28.90 1.70 -10.72
CA LYS A 411 -30.28 2.11 -10.99
C LYS A 411 -31.21 0.92 -10.78
N THR A 412 -32.38 1.16 -10.23
CA THR A 412 -33.38 0.10 -10.07
C THR A 412 -33.89 -0.38 -11.43
N PRO A 413 -34.35 -1.64 -11.57
CA PRO A 413 -34.99 -2.11 -12.79
C PRO A 413 -36.15 -1.21 -13.25
N GLU A 414 -36.94 -0.65 -12.30
CA GLU A 414 -37.95 0.33 -12.56
C GLU A 414 -37.44 1.59 -13.27
N THR A 415 -36.34 2.16 -12.75
CA THR A 415 -35.70 3.34 -13.36
C THR A 415 -35.31 3.07 -14.81
N ILE A 416 -34.76 1.86 -15.06
CA ILE A 416 -34.35 1.43 -16.41
C ILE A 416 -35.58 1.25 -17.32
N CYS A 417 -36.68 0.67 -16.83
CA CYS A 417 -37.91 0.59 -17.60
C CYS A 417 -38.40 1.97 -18.09
N TYR A 418 -38.39 2.98 -17.21
CA TYR A 418 -38.77 4.34 -17.60
C TYR A 418 -37.73 5.01 -18.52
N GLU A 419 -36.47 4.67 -18.44
CA GLU A 419 -35.48 5.13 -19.42
C GLU A 419 -35.73 4.51 -20.79
N ILE A 420 -36.03 3.21 -20.86
CA ILE A 420 -36.43 2.52 -22.09
C ILE A 420 -37.65 3.16 -22.70
N PHE A 421 -38.70 3.44 -21.92
CA PHE A 421 -39.92 4.13 -22.44
C PHE A 421 -39.58 5.47 -23.05
N ARG A 422 -38.74 6.28 -22.40
CA ARG A 422 -38.32 7.58 -22.94
C ARG A 422 -37.50 7.43 -24.23
N GLU A 423 -36.66 6.40 -24.31
CA GLU A 423 -35.86 6.11 -25.50
C GLU A 423 -36.76 5.69 -26.67
N ILE A 424 -37.69 4.77 -26.44
CA ILE A 424 -38.67 4.37 -27.46
C ILE A 424 -39.46 5.59 -27.98
N LEU A 425 -39.89 6.48 -27.09
CA LEU A 425 -40.61 7.72 -27.51
C LEU A 425 -39.71 8.64 -28.32
N ARG A 426 -38.43 8.71 -28.03
CA ARG A 426 -37.43 9.50 -28.77
C ARG A 426 -37.23 8.93 -30.16
N GLU A 427 -37.01 7.61 -30.27
CA GLU A 427 -36.88 6.90 -31.52
C GLU A 427 -38.15 6.98 -32.40
N ALA A 428 -39.33 6.85 -31.78
CA ALA A 428 -40.60 6.94 -32.49
C ALA A 428 -40.85 8.33 -33.09
N ARG A 429 -40.29 9.40 -32.51
CA ARG A 429 -40.36 10.77 -33.05
C ARG A 429 -39.31 11.03 -34.14
N ALA A 430 -38.17 10.37 -34.07
CA ALA A 430 -37.06 10.61 -34.95
C ALA A 430 -37.12 9.76 -36.22
N TYR A 431 -37.65 8.53 -36.12
CA TYR A 431 -37.61 7.55 -37.20
C TYR A 431 -38.96 6.88 -37.43
N GLN A 432 -39.25 6.52 -38.69
CA GLN A 432 -40.38 5.66 -39.05
C GLN A 432 -39.91 4.21 -38.98
N ALA A 433 -40.44 3.44 -38.02
CA ALA A 433 -40.16 2.03 -37.83
C ALA A 433 -41.48 1.23 -37.80
N GLU A 434 -41.44 -0.06 -38.20
CA GLU A 434 -42.60 -0.95 -38.11
C GLU A 434 -42.85 -1.45 -36.67
N GLY A 435 -41.79 -1.48 -35.84
CA GLY A 435 -41.82 -1.86 -34.44
C GLY A 435 -40.50 -1.61 -33.74
N TYR A 436 -40.45 -1.94 -32.47
CA TYR A 436 -39.25 -1.78 -31.63
C TYR A 436 -38.87 -3.10 -30.95
N ARG A 437 -37.57 -3.38 -30.87
CA ARG A 437 -37.05 -4.49 -30.06
C ARG A 437 -36.16 -3.91 -28.98
N VAL A 438 -36.45 -4.23 -27.75
CA VAL A 438 -35.67 -3.84 -26.58
C VAL A 438 -34.82 -5.05 -26.15
N LEU A 439 -33.52 -4.86 -26.13
CA LEU A 439 -32.56 -5.81 -25.55
C LEU A 439 -32.22 -5.30 -24.15
N ALA A 440 -32.40 -6.10 -23.11
CA ALA A 440 -32.09 -5.71 -21.74
C ALA A 440 -31.77 -6.92 -20.85
N ASN A 441 -31.26 -6.63 -19.64
CA ASN A 441 -31.03 -7.64 -18.62
C ASN A 441 -32.34 -8.34 -18.20
N GLN A 442 -32.24 -9.63 -17.82
CA GLN A 442 -33.39 -10.45 -17.39
C GLN A 442 -34.31 -9.73 -16.39
N LYS A 443 -33.75 -9.12 -15.32
CA LYS A 443 -34.54 -8.43 -14.27
C LYS A 443 -35.38 -7.26 -14.81
N VAL A 444 -34.85 -6.56 -15.81
CA VAL A 444 -35.53 -5.45 -16.46
C VAL A 444 -36.64 -5.97 -17.37
N VAL A 445 -36.36 -7.00 -18.17
CA VAL A 445 -37.36 -7.64 -19.05
C VAL A 445 -38.49 -8.25 -18.23
N ASP A 446 -38.21 -8.96 -17.15
CA ASP A 446 -39.23 -9.54 -16.28
C ASP A 446 -40.17 -8.44 -15.74
N ARG A 447 -39.60 -7.32 -15.26
CA ARG A 447 -40.38 -6.20 -14.77
C ARG A 447 -41.22 -5.53 -15.86
N LEU A 448 -40.69 -5.37 -17.08
CA LEU A 448 -41.43 -4.82 -18.22
C LEU A 448 -42.64 -5.69 -18.61
N LEU A 449 -42.51 -7.02 -18.50
CA LEU A 449 -43.55 -7.98 -18.85
C LEU A 449 -44.58 -8.20 -17.74
N ASP A 450 -44.24 -7.93 -16.47
CA ASP A 450 -45.10 -8.13 -15.30
C ASP A 450 -45.59 -6.79 -14.76
N GLU A 451 -44.86 -6.10 -13.89
CA GLU A 451 -45.30 -4.91 -13.15
C GLU A 451 -45.59 -3.72 -14.08
N GLU A 452 -44.80 -3.55 -15.14
CA GLU A 452 -44.91 -2.42 -16.08
C GLU A 452 -45.69 -2.78 -17.36
N SER A 453 -46.33 -3.95 -17.43
CA SER A 453 -47.06 -4.42 -18.64
C SER A 453 -48.17 -3.48 -19.08
N GLY A 454 -48.85 -2.83 -18.13
CA GLY A 454 -49.88 -1.80 -18.42
C GLY A 454 -49.27 -0.57 -19.12
N ASN A 455 -48.14 -0.08 -18.61
CA ASN A 455 -47.40 1.04 -19.18
C ASN A 455 -46.88 0.75 -20.59
N VAL A 456 -46.43 -0.50 -20.82
CA VAL A 456 -46.01 -0.97 -22.14
C VAL A 456 -47.19 -0.94 -23.13
N ALA A 457 -48.36 -1.45 -22.76
CA ALA A 457 -49.55 -1.45 -23.60
C ALA A 457 -50.04 -0.02 -23.92
N GLU A 458 -50.00 0.89 -22.94
CA GLU A 458 -50.32 2.30 -23.18
C GLU A 458 -49.31 2.94 -24.15
N LEU A 459 -48.00 2.65 -24.00
CA LEU A 459 -46.98 3.15 -24.88
C LEU A 459 -47.13 2.62 -26.31
N GLU A 460 -47.42 1.33 -26.50
CA GLU A 460 -47.71 0.74 -27.81
C GLU A 460 -48.91 1.41 -28.48
N THR A 461 -49.96 1.67 -27.72
CA THR A 461 -51.13 2.38 -28.19
C THR A 461 -50.80 3.83 -28.60
N PHE A 462 -50.02 4.51 -27.82
CA PHE A 462 -49.60 5.89 -28.06
C PHE A 462 -48.71 6.04 -29.31
N ILE A 463 -47.77 5.15 -29.52
CA ILE A 463 -46.88 5.21 -30.68
C ILE A 463 -47.46 4.49 -31.92
N GLY A 464 -48.52 3.69 -31.76
CA GLY A 464 -49.16 2.89 -32.81
C GLY A 464 -48.27 1.78 -33.37
N ARG A 465 -47.33 1.26 -32.58
CA ARG A 465 -46.34 0.26 -32.97
C ARG A 465 -46.12 -0.78 -31.86
N THR A 466 -45.68 -1.99 -32.23
CA THR A 466 -45.42 -3.07 -31.29
C THR A 466 -44.00 -2.99 -30.68
N ILE A 467 -43.90 -3.33 -29.41
CA ILE A 467 -42.62 -3.40 -28.67
C ILE A 467 -42.36 -4.86 -28.30
N ARG A 468 -41.20 -5.40 -28.69
CA ARG A 468 -40.77 -6.75 -28.35
C ARG A 468 -39.60 -6.67 -27.39
N PHE A 469 -39.60 -7.54 -26.39
CA PHE A 469 -38.52 -7.64 -25.39
C PHE A 469 -37.71 -8.89 -25.64
N GLN A 470 -36.40 -8.75 -25.52
CA GLN A 470 -35.45 -9.87 -25.63
C GLN A 470 -34.43 -9.73 -24.50
N VAL A 471 -34.24 -10.83 -23.78
CA VAL A 471 -33.22 -10.90 -22.74
C VAL A 471 -31.84 -11.02 -23.37
N GLU A 472 -30.90 -10.15 -22.93
CA GLU A 472 -29.49 -10.25 -23.25
C GLU A 472 -28.71 -10.56 -21.96
N SER A 473 -28.24 -11.80 -21.84
CA SER A 473 -27.61 -12.32 -20.62
C SER A 473 -26.27 -11.66 -20.28
N MET A 474 -25.60 -11.07 -21.28
CA MET A 474 -24.34 -10.37 -21.11
C MET A 474 -24.50 -8.92 -20.64
N TYR A 475 -25.73 -8.38 -20.66
CA TYR A 475 -25.97 -7.00 -20.25
C TYR A 475 -26.00 -6.87 -18.73
N SER A 476 -25.35 -5.82 -18.22
CA SER A 476 -25.54 -5.38 -16.85
C SER A 476 -26.96 -4.88 -16.62
N GLN A 477 -27.41 -4.74 -15.37
CA GLN A 477 -28.77 -4.26 -15.07
C GLN A 477 -29.09 -2.91 -15.68
N GLU A 478 -28.09 -2.04 -15.89
CA GLU A 478 -28.27 -0.68 -16.43
C GLU A 478 -28.10 -0.60 -17.95
N GLN A 479 -27.74 -1.68 -18.59
CA GLN A 479 -27.49 -1.72 -20.03
C GLN A 479 -28.73 -2.18 -20.78
N TYR A 480 -29.09 -1.44 -21.81
CA TYR A 480 -30.19 -1.79 -22.73
C TYR A 480 -29.94 -1.17 -24.10
N ASP A 481 -30.55 -1.74 -25.12
CA ASP A 481 -30.61 -1.21 -26.48
C ASP A 481 -32.05 -1.22 -27.01
N VAL A 482 -32.39 -0.20 -27.74
CA VAL A 482 -33.68 -0.08 -28.50
C VAL A 482 -33.35 -0.16 -29.96
N VAL A 483 -33.81 -1.24 -30.62
CA VAL A 483 -33.53 -1.54 -32.03
C VAL A 483 -34.81 -1.30 -32.83
N LEU A 484 -34.73 -0.57 -33.93
CA LEU A 484 -35.79 -0.36 -34.88
C LEU A 484 -36.02 -1.65 -35.70
N LEU A 485 -37.31 -2.03 -35.89
CA LEU A 485 -37.72 -3.17 -36.69
C LEU A 485 -38.34 -2.73 -38.00
#